data_932fbd21a1109dff8acbefe5704de7e7
#
_entry.id   932fbd21a1109dff8acbefe5704de7e7
#
_cell.length_a   1.000
_cell.length_b   1.000
_cell.length_c   1.000
_cell.angle_alpha   90.00
_cell.angle_beta   90.00
_cell.angle_gamma   90.00
#
_symmetry.space_group_name_H-M   'P 1'
#
loop_
_entity.id
_entity.type
_entity.pdbx_description
1 polymer ?
#
loop_
_entity_poly.entity_id
_entity_poly.type
_entity_poly.pdbx_seq_one_letter_code
_entity_poly.pdbx_strand_id
1 'polypeptide(L)'
;MQRPQRGTGARPRLRSVSVQDELRQRIDRGELPAGARLPSEPELAAELQVSRATLREALRAMELEGLLRRRQGSGTFVAEHPRMANSLDVNFGVTDAIRAAGMTAGIAHRRHWVEPASAGEAALLELEPGQDLLVIERVRTAEGKPVVLSRDLFPSRLVAGHDPAVKQMLERSIYEVLERDLGIVISHGVARFRPVRADHAVAGHLGVPRGELLLYLWQVDYAQDGAPVVSSHEFHLADAFDFTVVRRGPGRRLT
;
A
#
# COMPACT_ATOMS: atom_id res chain seq x y z
N MET A 1 27.29 -35.99 -32.99
CA MET A 1 27.80 -35.30 -31.77
C MET A 1 26.88 -34.11 -31.53
N GLN A 2 25.77 -34.29 -30.80
CA GLN A 2 24.77 -33.27 -30.50
C GLN A 2 25.13 -32.62 -29.16
N ARG A 3 25.22 -31.28 -29.13
CA ARG A 3 25.38 -30.49 -27.91
C ARG A 3 24.04 -30.42 -27.14
N PRO A 4 24.02 -30.55 -25.81
CA PRO A 4 22.79 -30.40 -25.05
C PRO A 4 22.41 -28.94 -25.00
N GLN A 5 21.13 -28.63 -25.26
CA GLN A 5 20.51 -27.34 -25.10
C GLN A 5 20.47 -26.98 -23.60
N ARG A 6 21.05 -25.86 -23.26
CA ARG A 6 20.93 -25.24 -21.90
C ARG A 6 19.52 -24.72 -21.72
N GLY A 7 18.79 -25.31 -20.78
CA GLY A 7 17.48 -24.84 -20.36
C GLY A 7 17.50 -23.37 -19.90
N THR A 8 16.57 -22.60 -20.43
CA THR A 8 16.27 -21.23 -20.06
C THR A 8 15.79 -21.17 -18.62
N GLY A 9 16.72 -21.00 -17.68
CA GLY A 9 16.40 -20.73 -16.28
C GLY A 9 15.71 -19.36 -16.16
N ALA A 10 14.47 -19.33 -15.70
CA ALA A 10 13.79 -18.11 -15.31
C ALA A 10 14.67 -17.30 -14.36
N ARG A 11 14.71 -15.98 -14.54
CA ARG A 11 15.59 -15.07 -13.79
C ARG A 11 15.35 -15.21 -12.27
N PRO A 12 16.39 -15.20 -11.42
CA PRO A 12 16.27 -15.41 -9.97
C PRO A 12 15.21 -14.52 -9.29
N ARG A 13 15.03 -13.29 -9.76
CA ARG A 13 14.09 -12.30 -9.23
C ARG A 13 12.62 -12.70 -9.41
N LEU A 14 12.25 -13.33 -10.53
CA LEU A 14 10.88 -13.83 -10.77
C LEU A 14 10.53 -15.01 -9.86
N ARG A 15 11.51 -15.86 -9.53
CA ARG A 15 11.32 -16.99 -8.60
C ARG A 15 11.19 -16.54 -7.16
N SER A 16 11.88 -15.47 -6.75
CA SER A 16 11.76 -14.86 -5.41
C SER A 16 10.38 -14.27 -5.19
N VAL A 17 9.81 -13.56 -6.17
CA VAL A 17 8.43 -13.03 -6.12
C VAL A 17 7.41 -14.15 -6.00
N SER A 18 7.55 -15.22 -6.78
CA SER A 18 6.68 -16.41 -6.72
C SER A 18 6.69 -17.08 -5.32
N VAL A 19 7.85 -17.11 -4.65
CA VAL A 19 7.97 -17.63 -3.27
C VAL A 19 7.26 -16.72 -2.26
N GLN A 20 7.40 -15.41 -2.42
CA GLN A 20 6.70 -14.44 -1.56
C GLN A 20 5.19 -14.59 -1.69
N ASP A 21 4.68 -14.69 -2.93
CA ASP A 21 3.26 -14.84 -3.19
C ASP A 21 2.70 -16.13 -2.58
N GLU A 22 3.42 -17.25 -2.70
CA GLU A 22 3.03 -18.52 -2.07
C GLU A 22 2.98 -18.43 -0.55
N LEU A 23 4.00 -17.85 0.08
CA LEU A 23 4.03 -17.69 1.54
C LEU A 23 2.96 -16.73 2.04
N ARG A 24 2.67 -15.64 1.31
CA ARG A 24 1.54 -14.74 1.62
C ARG A 24 0.22 -15.49 1.58
N GLN A 25 -0.04 -16.26 0.52
CA GLN A 25 -1.26 -17.06 0.42
C GLN A 25 -1.43 -18.05 1.58
N ARG A 26 -0.35 -18.67 2.07
CA ARG A 26 -0.39 -19.56 3.23
C ARG A 26 -0.71 -18.82 4.53
N ILE A 27 -0.18 -17.60 4.69
CA ILE A 27 -0.51 -16.73 5.82
C ILE A 27 -1.99 -16.33 5.74
N ASP A 28 -2.45 -15.89 4.58
CA ASP A 28 -3.84 -15.44 4.35
C ASP A 28 -4.87 -16.56 4.55
N ARG A 29 -4.51 -17.81 4.20
CA ARG A 29 -5.36 -18.99 4.44
C ARG A 29 -5.30 -19.52 5.88
N GLY A 30 -4.45 -18.92 6.74
CA GLY A 30 -4.25 -19.37 8.12
C GLY A 30 -3.42 -20.65 8.25
N GLU A 31 -2.83 -21.16 7.18
CA GLU A 31 -1.90 -22.31 7.22
C GLU A 31 -0.62 -21.96 8.00
N LEU A 32 -0.23 -20.68 7.98
CA LEU A 32 0.83 -20.10 8.77
C LEU A 32 0.23 -18.97 9.64
N PRO A 33 -0.35 -19.30 10.80
CA PRO A 33 -1.01 -18.29 11.65
C PRO A 33 -0.01 -17.31 12.26
N ALA A 34 -0.49 -16.14 12.72
CA ALA A 34 0.30 -15.13 13.40
C ALA A 34 1.07 -15.76 14.59
N GLY A 35 2.35 -15.44 14.72
CA GLY A 35 3.26 -16.03 15.70
C GLY A 35 3.79 -17.42 15.34
N ALA A 36 3.30 -18.08 14.29
CA ALA A 36 3.79 -19.39 13.90
C ALA A 36 5.26 -19.33 13.45
N ARG A 37 6.01 -20.35 13.82
CA ARG A 37 7.39 -20.54 13.35
C ARG A 37 7.36 -21.16 11.95
N LEU A 38 8.08 -20.57 11.00
CA LEU A 38 8.29 -21.15 9.69
C LEU A 38 9.18 -22.40 9.80
N PRO A 39 9.04 -23.36 8.88
CA PRO A 39 10.04 -24.44 8.69
C PRO A 39 11.44 -23.84 8.51
N SER A 40 12.47 -24.63 8.78
CA SER A 40 13.85 -24.16 8.56
C SER A 40 14.09 -23.80 7.10
N GLU A 41 15.03 -22.87 6.84
CA GLU A 41 15.37 -22.47 5.47
C GLU A 41 15.67 -23.68 4.53
N PRO A 42 16.40 -24.73 4.98
CA PRO A 42 16.59 -25.93 4.15
C PRO A 42 15.30 -26.69 3.82
N GLU A 43 14.43 -26.87 4.80
CA GLU A 43 13.15 -27.57 4.64
C GLU A 43 12.22 -26.79 3.73
N LEU A 44 12.07 -25.48 3.97
CA LEU A 44 11.20 -24.62 3.18
C LEU A 44 11.70 -24.44 1.74
N ALA A 45 13.02 -24.37 1.53
CA ALA A 45 13.61 -24.33 0.18
C ALA A 45 13.36 -25.63 -0.61
N ALA A 46 13.43 -26.77 0.07
CA ALA A 46 13.13 -28.07 -0.53
C ALA A 46 11.64 -28.19 -0.87
N GLU A 47 10.77 -27.80 0.04
CA GLU A 47 9.30 -27.81 -0.13
C GLU A 47 8.86 -26.94 -1.31
N LEU A 48 9.38 -25.69 -1.40
CA LEU A 48 9.05 -24.74 -2.46
C LEU A 48 9.86 -24.96 -3.75
N GLN A 49 10.73 -25.98 -3.79
CA GLN A 49 11.57 -26.33 -4.93
C GLN A 49 12.43 -25.16 -5.46
N VAL A 50 12.96 -24.34 -4.55
CA VAL A 50 13.81 -23.19 -4.87
C VAL A 50 15.20 -23.32 -4.24
N SER A 51 16.16 -22.51 -4.75
CA SER A 51 17.46 -22.42 -4.10
C SER A 51 17.36 -21.71 -2.74
N ARG A 52 18.25 -22.07 -1.80
CA ARG A 52 18.33 -21.36 -0.49
C ARG A 52 18.58 -19.86 -0.66
N ALA A 53 19.30 -19.43 -1.70
CA ALA A 53 19.54 -18.03 -2.01
C ALA A 53 18.24 -17.32 -2.40
N THR A 54 17.43 -17.94 -3.28
CA THR A 54 16.12 -17.42 -3.70
C THR A 54 15.16 -17.33 -2.52
N LEU A 55 15.11 -18.38 -1.66
CA LEU A 55 14.29 -18.36 -0.45
C LEU A 55 14.71 -17.23 0.51
N ARG A 56 16.02 -17.08 0.76
CA ARG A 56 16.52 -16.00 1.64
C ARG A 56 16.19 -14.62 1.13
N GLU A 57 16.23 -14.40 -0.18
CA GLU A 57 15.82 -13.14 -0.79
C GLU A 57 14.33 -12.88 -0.54
N ALA A 58 13.47 -13.88 -0.75
CA ALA A 58 12.05 -13.80 -0.48
C ALA A 58 11.75 -13.54 1.01
N LEU A 59 12.35 -14.31 1.92
CA LEU A 59 12.16 -14.13 3.37
C LEU A 59 12.63 -12.75 3.85
N ARG A 60 13.75 -12.22 3.30
CA ARG A 60 14.20 -10.87 3.62
C ARG A 60 13.22 -9.80 3.14
N ALA A 61 12.65 -9.95 1.96
CA ALA A 61 11.64 -9.03 1.47
C ALA A 61 10.41 -9.03 2.38
N MET A 62 9.91 -10.22 2.75
CA MET A 62 8.76 -10.36 3.66
C MET A 62 9.06 -9.89 5.08
N GLU A 63 10.31 -9.98 5.56
CA GLU A 63 10.76 -9.42 6.84
C GLU A 63 10.77 -7.88 6.79
N LEU A 64 11.22 -7.29 5.68
CA LEU A 64 11.17 -5.85 5.43
C LEU A 64 9.72 -5.32 5.32
N GLU A 65 8.82 -6.13 4.81
CA GLU A 65 7.38 -5.85 4.75
C GLU A 65 6.67 -6.05 6.11
N GLY A 66 7.40 -6.52 7.14
CA GLY A 66 6.83 -6.75 8.48
C GLY A 66 5.95 -7.99 8.60
N LEU A 67 5.83 -8.80 7.54
CA LEU A 67 5.05 -10.05 7.54
C LEU A 67 5.76 -11.16 8.32
N LEU A 68 7.09 -11.13 8.36
CA LEU A 68 7.92 -12.10 9.08
C LEU A 68 8.83 -11.41 10.08
N ARG A 69 9.19 -12.12 11.13
CA ARG A 69 10.14 -11.71 12.17
C ARG A 69 11.22 -12.74 12.34
N ARG A 70 12.48 -12.34 12.18
CA ARG A 70 13.62 -13.20 12.47
C ARG A 70 14.05 -13.03 13.92
N ARG A 71 14.13 -14.13 14.65
CA ARG A 71 14.71 -14.18 16.01
C ARG A 71 16.02 -14.94 15.93
N GLN A 72 17.13 -14.25 16.22
CA GLN A 72 18.47 -14.85 16.15
C GLN A 72 18.53 -16.13 16.99
N GLY A 73 19.01 -17.23 16.41
CA GLY A 73 19.06 -18.55 17.04
C GLY A 73 17.72 -19.29 17.18
N SER A 74 16.58 -18.61 17.00
CA SER A 74 15.24 -19.21 17.21
C SER A 74 14.49 -19.49 15.89
N GLY A 75 14.85 -18.84 14.80
CA GLY A 75 14.23 -19.03 13.49
C GLY A 75 13.46 -17.82 12.98
N THR A 76 12.64 -18.05 11.94
CA THR A 76 11.76 -17.05 11.34
C THR A 76 10.31 -17.35 11.76
N PHE A 77 9.56 -16.33 12.12
CA PHE A 77 8.19 -16.41 12.63
C PHE A 77 7.28 -15.49 11.82
N VAL A 78 6.03 -15.85 11.64
CA VAL A 78 4.99 -14.92 11.20
C VAL A 78 4.81 -13.83 12.25
N ALA A 79 4.66 -12.58 11.87
CA ALA A 79 4.49 -11.48 12.81
C ALA A 79 3.20 -11.63 13.63
N GLU A 80 3.29 -11.49 14.97
CA GLU A 80 2.14 -11.69 15.89
C GLU A 80 1.09 -10.57 15.80
N HIS A 81 1.54 -9.39 15.44
CA HIS A 81 0.70 -8.26 15.09
C HIS A 81 1.31 -7.67 13.83
N PRO A 82 0.80 -8.01 12.65
CA PRO A 82 1.16 -7.25 11.48
C PRO A 82 0.59 -5.84 11.71
N ARG A 83 1.44 -4.90 12.15
CA ARG A 83 1.17 -3.51 11.82
C ARG A 83 1.04 -3.50 10.31
N MET A 84 0.04 -2.82 9.80
CA MET A 84 -0.17 -2.75 8.36
C MET A 84 1.11 -2.20 7.73
N ALA A 85 1.94 -3.10 7.18
CA ALA A 85 3.18 -2.70 6.52
C ALA A 85 2.79 -1.95 5.26
N ASN A 86 3.01 -0.64 5.25
CA ASN A 86 2.85 0.17 4.06
C ASN A 86 4.25 0.43 3.51
N SER A 87 4.62 -0.28 2.43
CA SER A 87 5.87 -0.04 1.73
C SER A 87 5.79 1.31 1.01
N LEU A 88 6.72 2.21 1.34
CA LEU A 88 6.81 3.51 0.66
C LEU A 88 7.36 3.40 -0.77
N ASP A 89 7.87 2.23 -1.14
CA ASP A 89 8.41 1.95 -2.49
C ASP A 89 7.33 1.59 -3.50
N VAL A 90 6.14 1.20 -3.02
CA VAL A 90 5.01 0.82 -3.88
C VAL A 90 3.74 1.48 -3.34
N ASN A 91 3.04 2.17 -4.21
CA ASN A 91 1.78 2.84 -3.87
C ASN A 91 0.64 1.80 -3.81
N PHE A 92 0.50 1.16 -2.67
CA PHE A 92 -0.67 0.34 -2.35
C PHE A 92 -1.75 1.23 -1.73
N GLY A 93 -2.97 1.14 -2.21
CA GLY A 93 -4.10 1.78 -1.53
C GLY A 93 -4.28 1.25 -0.10
N VAL A 94 -4.81 2.10 0.80
CA VAL A 94 -5.07 1.73 2.22
C VAL A 94 -5.83 0.40 2.36
N THR A 95 -6.81 0.14 1.48
CA THR A 95 -7.56 -1.11 1.48
C THR A 95 -6.67 -2.34 1.28
N ASP A 96 -5.73 -2.23 0.35
CA ASP A 96 -4.84 -3.35 0.02
C ASP A 96 -3.77 -3.54 1.09
N ALA A 97 -3.31 -2.45 1.74
CA ALA A 97 -2.43 -2.52 2.91
C ALA A 97 -3.10 -3.23 4.10
N ILE A 98 -4.39 -2.95 4.37
CA ILE A 98 -5.16 -3.63 5.43
C ILE A 98 -5.30 -5.12 5.12
N ARG A 99 -5.66 -5.47 3.87
CA ARG A 99 -5.80 -6.86 3.44
C ARG A 99 -4.48 -7.62 3.47
N ALA A 100 -3.39 -6.99 3.02
CA ALA A 100 -2.05 -7.59 3.06
C ALA A 100 -1.57 -7.88 4.49
N ALA A 101 -2.09 -7.15 5.48
CA ALA A 101 -1.87 -7.41 6.89
C ALA A 101 -2.76 -8.55 7.45
N GLY A 102 -3.54 -9.23 6.61
CA GLY A 102 -4.46 -10.31 7.01
C GLY A 102 -5.69 -9.81 7.78
N MET A 103 -6.00 -8.51 7.68
CA MET A 103 -7.14 -7.90 8.38
C MET A 103 -8.32 -7.64 7.43
N THR A 104 -9.52 -7.63 7.98
CA THR A 104 -10.74 -7.27 7.26
C THR A 104 -10.80 -5.76 7.04
N ALA A 105 -10.68 -5.35 5.77
CA ALA A 105 -10.83 -3.95 5.40
C ALA A 105 -12.32 -3.56 5.31
N GLY A 106 -12.67 -2.40 5.88
CA GLY A 106 -14.02 -1.85 5.82
C GLY A 106 -14.01 -0.32 5.70
N ILE A 107 -15.22 0.25 5.67
CA ILE A 107 -15.44 1.69 5.57
C ILE A 107 -16.51 2.08 6.60
N ALA A 108 -16.16 2.93 7.57
CA ALA A 108 -17.09 3.41 8.60
C ALA A 108 -17.83 4.70 8.18
N HIS A 109 -17.19 5.54 7.34
CA HIS A 109 -17.75 6.79 6.84
C HIS A 109 -17.33 6.98 5.40
N ARG A 110 -18.24 7.52 4.57
CA ARG A 110 -17.97 7.88 3.19
C ARG A 110 -18.91 8.97 2.72
N ARG A 111 -18.38 9.93 2.02
CA ARG A 111 -19.12 10.97 1.31
C ARG A 111 -18.34 11.49 0.13
N HIS A 112 -19.02 12.12 -0.80
CA HIS A 112 -18.41 12.86 -1.88
C HIS A 112 -19.16 14.17 -2.14
N TRP A 113 -18.46 15.13 -2.68
CA TRP A 113 -19.03 16.42 -3.12
C TRP A 113 -18.14 17.03 -4.19
N VAL A 114 -18.64 18.09 -4.82
CA VAL A 114 -17.87 18.89 -5.77
C VAL A 114 -17.63 20.26 -5.16
N GLU A 115 -16.40 20.75 -5.28
CA GLU A 115 -16.01 22.09 -4.82
C GLU A 115 -14.99 22.71 -5.79
N PRO A 116 -14.90 24.05 -5.87
CA PRO A 116 -13.91 24.72 -6.70
C PRO A 116 -12.50 24.54 -6.12
N ALA A 117 -11.52 24.24 -6.99
CA ALA A 117 -10.12 24.12 -6.61
C ALA A 117 -9.59 25.45 -6.05
N SER A 118 -8.93 25.38 -4.90
CA SER A 118 -8.08 26.48 -4.42
C SER A 118 -6.88 26.68 -5.38
N ALA A 119 -6.21 27.82 -5.28
CA ALA A 119 -5.02 28.09 -6.10
C ALA A 119 -3.91 27.04 -5.90
N GLY A 120 -3.76 26.50 -4.67
CA GLY A 120 -2.78 25.47 -4.35
C GLY A 120 -3.14 24.13 -4.97
N GLU A 121 -4.40 23.71 -4.88
CA GLU A 121 -4.90 22.45 -5.46
C GLU A 121 -4.89 22.52 -7.01
N ALA A 122 -5.28 23.66 -7.58
CA ALA A 122 -5.22 23.89 -9.00
C ALA A 122 -3.79 23.77 -9.54
N ALA A 123 -2.81 24.38 -8.87
CA ALA A 123 -1.40 24.25 -9.27
C ALA A 123 -0.87 22.82 -9.18
N LEU A 124 -1.33 22.01 -8.23
CA LEU A 124 -0.92 20.61 -8.05
C LEU A 124 -1.54 19.67 -9.09
N LEU A 125 -2.78 19.95 -9.49
CA LEU A 125 -3.57 19.10 -10.38
C LEU A 125 -3.62 19.66 -11.82
N GLU A 126 -2.78 20.65 -12.10
CA GLU A 126 -2.69 21.32 -13.42
C GLU A 126 -4.06 21.80 -13.92
N LEU A 127 -4.77 22.50 -13.02
CA LEU A 127 -6.08 23.09 -13.25
C LEU A 127 -6.00 24.61 -13.29
N GLU A 128 -6.96 25.24 -13.95
CA GLU A 128 -7.21 26.65 -13.74
C GLU A 128 -7.84 26.88 -12.35
N PRO A 129 -7.49 27.97 -11.65
CA PRO A 129 -8.12 28.31 -10.37
C PRO A 129 -9.65 28.37 -10.48
N GLY A 130 -10.34 27.70 -9.56
CA GLY A 130 -11.80 27.65 -9.53
C GLY A 130 -12.43 26.57 -10.40
N GLN A 131 -11.64 25.75 -11.12
CA GLN A 131 -12.16 24.54 -11.75
C GLN A 131 -12.61 23.53 -10.69
N ASP A 132 -13.66 22.77 -11.02
CA ASP A 132 -14.29 21.84 -10.09
C ASP A 132 -13.41 20.62 -9.77
N LEU A 133 -13.34 20.31 -8.49
CA LEU A 133 -12.80 19.06 -7.93
C LEU A 133 -13.93 18.17 -7.42
N LEU A 134 -13.90 16.89 -7.77
CA LEU A 134 -14.61 15.87 -7.02
C LEU A 134 -13.78 15.52 -5.78
N VAL A 135 -14.36 15.65 -4.61
CA VAL A 135 -13.76 15.22 -3.35
C VAL A 135 -14.43 13.94 -2.86
N ILE A 136 -13.62 12.94 -2.54
CA ILE A 136 -14.07 11.69 -1.92
C ILE A 136 -13.45 11.61 -0.52
N GLU A 137 -14.28 11.63 0.50
CA GLU A 137 -13.85 11.48 1.89
C GLU A 137 -14.27 10.12 2.43
N ARG A 138 -13.34 9.40 3.06
CA ARG A 138 -13.60 8.06 3.61
C ARG A 138 -12.85 7.82 4.91
N VAL A 139 -13.48 7.11 5.84
CA VAL A 139 -12.83 6.51 7.00
C VAL A 139 -12.66 5.02 6.76
N ARG A 140 -11.43 4.58 6.58
CA ARG A 140 -11.08 3.16 6.44
C ARG A 140 -10.99 2.50 7.80
N THR A 141 -11.47 1.25 7.87
CA THR A 141 -11.40 0.44 9.09
C THR A 141 -10.60 -0.83 8.87
N ALA A 142 -9.89 -1.25 9.90
CA ALA A 142 -9.27 -2.56 10.02
C ALA A 142 -9.97 -3.28 11.18
N GLU A 143 -10.53 -4.47 10.93
CA GLU A 143 -11.32 -5.23 11.91
C GLU A 143 -12.43 -4.36 12.55
N GLY A 144 -13.10 -3.51 11.74
CA GLY A 144 -14.17 -2.60 12.18
C GLY A 144 -13.70 -1.35 12.92
N LYS A 145 -12.41 -1.18 13.22
CA LYS A 145 -11.87 0.00 13.92
C LYS A 145 -11.35 1.03 12.91
N PRO A 146 -11.69 2.32 13.04
CA PRO A 146 -11.13 3.38 12.20
C PRO A 146 -9.60 3.41 12.28
N VAL A 147 -8.92 3.51 11.15
CA VAL A 147 -7.45 3.53 11.08
C VAL A 147 -6.90 4.65 10.19
N VAL A 148 -7.67 5.08 9.17
CA VAL A 148 -7.30 6.17 8.26
C VAL A 148 -8.53 7.00 7.90
N LEU A 149 -8.40 8.31 7.97
CA LEU A 149 -9.29 9.26 7.27
C LEU A 149 -8.58 9.72 6.01
N SER A 150 -9.19 9.51 4.84
CA SER A 150 -8.67 10.01 3.56
C SER A 150 -9.61 11.04 2.93
N ARG A 151 -9.01 12.03 2.26
CA ARG A 151 -9.66 12.94 1.30
C ARG A 151 -8.90 12.88 -0.01
N ASP A 152 -9.57 12.42 -1.04
CA ASP A 152 -9.03 12.22 -2.36
C ASP A 152 -9.69 13.22 -3.31
N LEU A 153 -8.89 14.11 -3.91
CA LEU A 153 -9.32 15.23 -4.76
C LEU A 153 -8.99 14.93 -6.21
N PHE A 154 -10.01 14.85 -7.05
CA PHE A 154 -9.89 14.58 -8.48
C PHE A 154 -10.33 15.77 -9.30
N PRO A 155 -9.65 16.12 -10.41
CA PRO A 155 -10.24 16.97 -11.43
C PRO A 155 -11.59 16.41 -11.87
N SER A 156 -12.69 17.15 -11.69
CA SER A 156 -14.04 16.65 -11.98
C SER A 156 -14.20 16.16 -13.43
N ARG A 157 -13.42 16.71 -14.36
CA ARG A 157 -13.39 16.27 -15.77
C ARG A 157 -13.03 14.80 -15.97
N LEU A 158 -12.23 14.21 -15.06
CA LEU A 158 -11.78 12.80 -15.15
C LEU A 158 -12.94 11.82 -14.91
N VAL A 159 -13.94 12.25 -14.17
CA VAL A 159 -15.09 11.43 -13.78
C VAL A 159 -16.42 11.92 -14.37
N ALA A 160 -16.36 12.95 -15.22
CA ALA A 160 -17.54 13.51 -15.88
C ALA A 160 -18.26 12.45 -16.72
N GLY A 161 -19.56 12.24 -16.47
CA GLY A 161 -20.35 11.19 -17.10
C GLY A 161 -20.12 9.77 -16.59
N HIS A 162 -19.32 9.59 -15.53
CA HIS A 162 -19.01 8.29 -14.93
C HIS A 162 -19.55 8.15 -13.50
N ASP A 163 -20.80 8.56 -13.25
CA ASP A 163 -21.43 8.45 -11.95
C ASP A 163 -21.32 7.07 -11.29
N PRO A 164 -21.42 5.92 -12.02
CA PRO A 164 -21.17 4.62 -11.45
C PRO A 164 -19.77 4.45 -10.88
N ALA A 165 -18.73 4.96 -11.56
CA ALA A 165 -17.35 4.90 -11.07
C ALA A 165 -17.18 5.70 -9.78
N VAL A 166 -17.76 6.91 -9.68
CA VAL A 166 -17.76 7.73 -8.46
C VAL A 166 -18.37 6.96 -7.29
N LYS A 167 -19.50 6.28 -7.50
CA LYS A 167 -20.13 5.43 -6.47
C LYS A 167 -19.23 4.26 -6.07
N GLN A 168 -18.55 3.64 -7.01
CA GLN A 168 -17.61 2.55 -6.71
C GLN A 168 -16.37 3.04 -5.94
N MET A 169 -15.86 4.25 -6.22
CA MET A 169 -14.77 4.84 -5.46
C MET A 169 -15.10 5.04 -3.98
N LEU A 170 -16.37 5.13 -3.60
CA LEU A 170 -16.78 5.17 -2.20
C LEU A 170 -16.64 3.82 -1.49
N GLU A 171 -16.70 2.72 -2.23
CA GLU A 171 -16.78 1.34 -1.69
C GLU A 171 -15.49 0.54 -1.88
N ARG A 172 -14.71 0.85 -2.91
CA ARG A 172 -13.57 0.04 -3.38
C ARG A 172 -12.26 0.82 -3.36
N SER A 173 -11.18 0.17 -3.77
CA SER A 173 -9.90 0.84 -4.05
C SER A 173 -10.07 1.85 -5.16
N ILE A 174 -9.61 3.09 -4.94
CA ILE A 174 -9.62 4.15 -5.97
C ILE A 174 -8.80 3.72 -7.17
N TYR A 175 -7.63 3.12 -6.94
CA TYR A 175 -6.74 2.68 -8.02
C TYR A 175 -7.40 1.61 -8.89
N GLU A 176 -8.13 0.69 -8.28
CA GLU A 176 -8.88 -0.34 -9.01
C GLU A 176 -9.98 0.29 -9.90
N VAL A 177 -10.71 1.28 -9.39
CA VAL A 177 -11.75 1.97 -10.16
C VAL A 177 -11.14 2.83 -11.27
N LEU A 178 -10.05 3.57 -10.99
CA LEU A 178 -9.33 4.35 -12.01
C LEU A 178 -8.89 3.47 -13.17
N GLU A 179 -8.28 2.32 -12.88
CA GLU A 179 -7.77 1.41 -13.91
C GLU A 179 -8.89 0.71 -14.68
N ARG A 180 -9.84 0.08 -13.98
CA ARG A 180 -10.85 -0.79 -14.60
C ARG A 180 -12.01 -0.05 -15.23
N ASP A 181 -12.48 1.02 -14.58
CA ASP A 181 -13.71 1.70 -14.99
C ASP A 181 -13.43 2.97 -15.77
N LEU A 182 -12.27 3.61 -15.58
CA LEU A 182 -11.88 4.84 -16.25
C LEU A 182 -10.68 4.69 -17.20
N GLY A 183 -10.02 3.51 -17.20
CA GLY A 183 -8.85 3.24 -18.05
C GLY A 183 -7.61 4.06 -17.66
N ILE A 184 -7.58 4.62 -16.45
CA ILE A 184 -6.49 5.47 -15.96
C ILE A 184 -5.55 4.63 -15.10
N VAL A 185 -4.35 4.37 -15.59
CA VAL A 185 -3.31 3.63 -14.87
C VAL A 185 -2.37 4.62 -14.19
N ILE A 186 -2.27 4.53 -12.87
CA ILE A 186 -1.30 5.32 -12.09
C ILE A 186 0.10 4.75 -12.30
N SER A 187 1.03 5.61 -12.73
CA SER A 187 2.42 5.22 -12.96
C SER A 187 3.30 5.39 -11.72
N HIS A 188 3.09 6.48 -10.98
CA HIS A 188 3.80 6.78 -9.75
C HIS A 188 3.05 7.82 -8.92
N GLY A 189 3.41 7.90 -7.64
CA GLY A 189 2.94 8.94 -6.72
C GLY A 189 4.11 9.65 -6.04
N VAL A 190 3.96 10.93 -5.76
CA VAL A 190 4.90 11.71 -4.95
C VAL A 190 4.27 12.01 -3.61
N ALA A 191 4.74 11.30 -2.58
CA ALA A 191 4.22 11.40 -1.22
C ALA A 191 5.11 12.22 -0.29
N ARG A 192 4.49 12.97 0.62
CA ARG A 192 5.15 13.70 1.71
C ARG A 192 4.52 13.31 3.02
N PHE A 193 5.34 13.03 4.01
CA PHE A 193 4.93 12.59 5.34
C PHE A 193 5.29 13.64 6.38
N ARG A 194 4.39 13.86 7.34
CA ARG A 194 4.68 14.67 8.53
C ARG A 194 3.82 14.24 9.71
N PRO A 195 4.32 14.32 10.96
CA PRO A 195 3.51 14.15 12.14
C PRO A 195 2.55 15.36 12.28
N VAL A 196 1.30 15.09 12.62
CA VAL A 196 0.29 16.11 12.91
C VAL A 196 -0.51 15.73 14.15
N ARG A 197 -1.16 16.71 14.77
CA ARG A 197 -2.13 16.45 15.84
C ARG A 197 -3.54 16.47 15.27
N ALA A 198 -4.36 15.49 15.68
CA ALA A 198 -5.76 15.43 15.32
C ALA A 198 -6.49 16.71 15.76
N ASP A 199 -7.08 17.42 14.83
CA ASP A 199 -8.05 18.46 15.14
C ASP A 199 -9.39 17.85 15.58
N HIS A 200 -10.41 18.68 15.83
CA HIS A 200 -11.72 18.20 16.30
C HIS A 200 -12.41 17.29 15.24
N ALA A 201 -12.32 17.64 13.97
CA ALA A 201 -12.99 16.91 12.88
C ALA A 201 -12.33 15.55 12.63
N VAL A 202 -10.99 15.55 12.47
CA VAL A 202 -10.20 14.31 12.26
C VAL A 202 -10.34 13.38 13.46
N ALA A 203 -10.26 13.91 14.69
CA ALA A 203 -10.42 13.14 15.92
C ALA A 203 -11.80 12.46 15.99
N GLY A 204 -12.87 13.19 15.62
CA GLY A 204 -14.24 12.65 15.58
C GLY A 204 -14.40 11.53 14.56
N HIS A 205 -13.82 11.67 13.38
CA HIS A 205 -13.86 10.63 12.34
C HIS A 205 -13.08 9.36 12.71
N LEU A 206 -11.94 9.50 13.37
CA LEU A 206 -11.07 8.39 13.76
C LEU A 206 -11.42 7.78 15.12
N GLY A 207 -12.33 8.42 15.89
CA GLY A 207 -12.71 7.96 17.22
C GLY A 207 -11.59 8.08 18.25
N VAL A 208 -10.70 9.07 18.12
CA VAL A 208 -9.54 9.31 19.00
C VAL A 208 -9.67 10.66 19.75
N PRO A 209 -8.92 10.87 20.84
CA PRO A 209 -8.89 12.17 21.50
C PRO A 209 -8.37 13.28 20.58
N ARG A 210 -8.91 14.52 20.77
CA ARG A 210 -8.32 15.70 20.13
C ARG A 210 -6.86 15.86 20.57
N GLY A 211 -5.98 16.12 19.61
CA GLY A 211 -4.55 16.26 19.86
C GLY A 211 -3.77 14.93 19.75
N GLU A 212 -4.46 13.81 19.47
CA GLU A 212 -3.81 12.53 19.15
C GLU A 212 -2.77 12.70 18.05
N LEU A 213 -1.64 12.01 18.18
CA LEU A 213 -0.56 12.08 17.20
C LEU A 213 -0.87 11.15 16.02
N LEU A 214 -0.91 11.75 14.82
CA LEU A 214 -1.18 11.04 13.58
C LEU A 214 0.00 11.19 12.62
N LEU A 215 0.16 10.24 11.72
CA LEU A 215 0.98 10.44 10.53
C LEU A 215 0.09 10.96 9.41
N TYR A 216 0.39 12.18 8.97
CA TYR A 216 -0.26 12.76 7.79
C TYR A 216 0.57 12.47 6.56
N LEU A 217 -0.09 11.89 5.56
CA LEU A 217 0.43 11.67 4.22
C LEU A 217 -0.32 12.59 3.27
N TRP A 218 0.44 13.33 2.48
CA TRP A 218 -0.06 14.07 1.34
C TRP A 218 0.63 13.58 0.08
N GLN A 219 -0.14 13.19 -0.93
CA GLN A 219 0.36 12.55 -2.15
C GLN A 219 -0.31 13.16 -3.38
N VAL A 220 0.43 13.22 -4.47
CA VAL A 220 -0.12 13.44 -5.82
C VAL A 220 0.28 12.24 -6.66
N ASP A 221 -0.72 11.62 -7.31
CA ASP A 221 -0.54 10.49 -8.20
C ASP A 221 -0.63 10.92 -9.66
N TYR A 222 0.21 10.34 -10.49
CA TYR A 222 0.38 10.68 -11.88
C TYR A 222 0.08 9.49 -12.78
N ALA A 223 -0.60 9.75 -13.90
CA ALA A 223 -0.83 8.77 -14.96
C ALA A 223 0.46 8.49 -15.76
N GLN A 224 0.38 7.56 -16.71
CA GLN A 224 1.52 7.16 -17.54
C GLN A 224 2.03 8.28 -18.46
N ASP A 225 1.16 9.20 -18.85
CA ASP A 225 1.50 10.39 -19.65
C ASP A 225 2.09 11.55 -18.81
N GLY A 226 2.19 11.34 -17.49
CA GLY A 226 2.69 12.32 -16.54
C GLY A 226 1.64 13.31 -16.03
N ALA A 227 0.38 13.23 -16.46
CA ALA A 227 -0.69 14.09 -15.96
C ALA A 227 -1.04 13.76 -14.50
N PRO A 228 -1.26 14.76 -13.63
CA PRO A 228 -1.74 14.52 -12.28
C PRO A 228 -3.21 14.06 -12.29
N VAL A 229 -3.51 12.99 -11.56
CA VAL A 229 -4.82 12.34 -11.51
C VAL A 229 -5.56 12.62 -10.22
N VAL A 230 -4.88 12.50 -9.09
CA VAL A 230 -5.48 12.66 -7.77
C VAL A 230 -4.49 13.26 -6.78
N SER A 231 -4.98 14.15 -5.92
CA SER A 231 -4.28 14.60 -4.73
C SER A 231 -4.95 14.01 -3.49
N SER A 232 -4.22 13.20 -2.73
CA SER A 232 -4.72 12.51 -1.55
C SER A 232 -4.17 13.11 -0.27
N HIS A 233 -5.04 13.28 0.71
CA HIS A 233 -4.73 13.72 2.07
C HIS A 233 -5.18 12.63 3.04
N GLU A 234 -4.23 11.97 3.69
CA GLU A 234 -4.51 10.84 4.57
C GLU A 234 -3.99 11.08 5.98
N PHE A 235 -4.84 10.81 6.96
CA PHE A 235 -4.53 10.87 8.39
C PHE A 235 -4.52 9.46 8.95
N HIS A 236 -3.34 8.93 9.21
CA HIS A 236 -3.14 7.57 9.69
C HIS A 236 -2.95 7.55 11.20
N LEU A 237 -3.59 6.60 11.89
CA LEU A 237 -3.27 6.31 13.29
C LEU A 237 -1.85 5.76 13.37
N ALA A 238 -0.99 6.37 14.20
CA ALA A 238 0.42 6.03 14.31
C ALA A 238 0.66 4.56 14.74
N ASP A 239 -0.22 4.02 15.58
CA ASP A 239 -0.11 2.65 16.07
C ASP A 239 -0.66 1.59 15.09
N ALA A 240 -1.38 2.03 14.04
CA ALA A 240 -2.00 1.11 13.09
C ALA A 240 -1.08 0.74 11.91
N PHE A 241 -0.08 1.58 11.59
CA PHE A 241 0.76 1.39 10.42
C PHE A 241 2.26 1.43 10.74
N ASP A 242 3.02 0.55 10.09
CA ASP A 242 4.47 0.64 9.97
C ASP A 242 4.83 1.05 8.54
N PHE A 243 5.21 2.31 8.36
CA PHE A 243 5.69 2.79 7.07
C PHE A 243 7.16 2.40 6.89
N THR A 244 7.43 1.56 5.92
CA THR A 244 8.77 1.01 5.67
C THR A 244 9.31 1.49 4.33
N VAL A 245 10.56 1.94 4.32
CA VAL A 245 11.32 2.25 3.10
C VAL A 245 12.65 1.52 3.10
N VAL A 246 12.98 0.88 2.00
CA VAL A 246 14.30 0.24 1.83
C VAL A 246 15.31 1.29 1.39
N ARG A 247 16.14 1.75 2.32
CA ARG A 247 17.23 2.66 2.01
C ARG A 247 18.48 1.88 1.56
N ARG A 248 18.93 2.11 0.34
CA ARG A 248 20.18 1.54 -0.15
C ARG A 248 21.35 2.43 0.28
N GLY A 249 22.44 1.81 0.71
CA GLY A 249 23.67 2.53 1.02
C GLY A 249 24.25 3.23 -0.22
N PRO A 250 25.09 4.25 -0.04
CA PRO A 250 25.63 5.07 -1.15
C PRO A 250 26.61 4.34 -2.06
N GLY A 251 26.58 3.05 -2.19
CA GLY A 251 27.48 2.24 -3.00
C GLY A 251 28.88 2.86 -3.11
N ARG A 252 29.91 2.27 -2.54
CA ARG A 252 31.28 2.76 -2.81
C ARG A 252 31.53 2.56 -4.31
N ARG A 253 31.65 3.65 -5.07
CA ARG A 253 32.34 3.60 -6.33
C ARG A 253 33.79 3.26 -5.96
N LEU A 254 34.22 2.02 -6.23
CA LEU A 254 35.62 1.70 -6.27
C LEU A 254 36.21 2.49 -7.46
N THR A 255 36.93 3.54 -7.17
CA THR A 255 37.79 4.26 -8.13
C THR A 255 38.99 3.38 -8.45
#